data_4041f6990ef8936dad8f9daa8179eaa8
#
_entry.id   4041f6990ef8936dad8f9daa8179eaa8
#
_cell.length_a   1.000
_cell.length_b   1.000
_cell.length_c   1.000
_cell.angle_alpha   90.00
_cell.angle_beta   90.00
_cell.angle_gamma   90.00
#
_symmetry.space_group_name_H-M   'P 1'
#
loop_
_entity.id
_entity.type
_entity.pdbx_description
1 polymer ?
#
loop_
_entity_poly.entity_id
_entity_poly.type
_entity_poly.pdbx_seq_one_letter_code
_entity_poly.pdbx_strand_id
1 'polypeptide(L)'
;MEIEICLGSASFVSHQAIVTVPEEKVILAFSSLVYPTEHLIVTVRKSESEKYFRCKDGKVDITEFCNTAGLIEITAILETRGQSAKIWQIEPLIVKELFGSFDTIPELVAIRQELETVKKALIEITEV
;
A
#
# COMPACT_ATOMS: atom_id res chain seq x y z
N MET A 1 -2.93 4.60 14.18
CA MET A 1 -3.52 4.81 12.85
C MET A 1 -4.03 3.50 12.29
N GLU A 2 -5.24 3.47 11.84
CA GLU A 2 -5.83 2.28 11.21
C GLU A 2 -6.21 2.64 9.77
N ILE A 3 -5.73 1.85 8.82
CA ILE A 3 -5.96 2.07 7.39
C ILE A 3 -6.99 1.06 6.91
N GLU A 4 -8.16 1.54 6.49
CA GLU A 4 -9.23 0.68 6.00
C GLU A 4 -9.01 0.31 4.55
N ILE A 5 -9.05 -0.98 4.25
CA ILE A 5 -8.91 -1.54 2.91
C ILE A 5 -10.11 -2.42 2.62
N CYS A 6 -10.93 -2.02 1.67
CA CYS A 6 -12.13 -2.74 1.29
C CYS A 6 -11.86 -3.61 0.07
N LEU A 7 -11.98 -4.93 0.22
CA LEU A 7 -11.72 -5.90 -0.82
C LEU A 7 -13.01 -6.25 -1.56
N GLY A 8 -13.01 -6.04 -2.85
CA GLY A 8 -14.14 -6.34 -3.73
C GLY A 8 -13.75 -7.28 -4.86
N SER A 9 -14.50 -7.24 -5.95
CA SER A 9 -14.23 -8.07 -7.13
C SER A 9 -13.03 -7.58 -7.95
N ALA A 10 -12.66 -6.30 -7.84
CA ALA A 10 -11.51 -5.75 -8.54
C ALA A 10 -10.20 -6.25 -7.94
N SER A 11 -9.23 -6.56 -8.79
CA SER A 11 -7.92 -7.07 -8.37
C SER A 11 -7.03 -5.99 -7.77
N PHE A 12 -7.27 -4.72 -8.09
CA PHE A 12 -6.53 -3.59 -7.55
C PHE A 12 -7.41 -2.81 -6.58
N VAL A 13 -6.85 -2.47 -5.43
CA VAL A 13 -7.55 -1.74 -4.37
C VAL A 13 -6.81 -0.46 -4.05
N SER A 14 -7.50 0.66 -4.16
CA SER A 14 -6.97 1.98 -3.84
C SER A 14 -7.26 2.37 -2.40
N HIS A 15 -6.40 3.21 -1.85
CA HIS A 15 -6.62 3.90 -0.58
C HIS A 15 -5.98 5.29 -0.66
N GLN A 16 -6.25 6.15 0.31
CA GLN A 16 -5.70 7.51 0.33
C GLN A 16 -4.82 7.76 1.55
N ALA A 17 -4.43 6.71 2.24
CA ALA A 17 -3.64 6.84 3.46
C ALA A 17 -2.18 7.18 3.15
N ILE A 18 -1.64 8.09 3.95
CA ILE A 18 -0.22 8.41 3.99
C ILE A 18 0.21 8.33 5.45
N VAL A 19 1.29 7.60 5.71
CA VAL A 19 1.84 7.49 7.05
C VAL A 19 2.92 8.54 7.24
N THR A 20 2.84 9.28 8.33
CA THR A 20 3.86 10.28 8.69
C THR A 20 4.62 9.78 9.93
N VAL A 21 5.92 9.64 9.80
CA VAL A 21 6.78 9.23 10.91
C VAL A 21 7.05 10.45 11.81
N PRO A 22 7.01 10.35 13.14
CA PRO A 22 6.76 9.13 13.92
C PRO A 22 5.27 8.80 14.06
N GLU A 23 4.95 7.53 13.85
CA GLU A 23 3.60 7.00 14.13
C GLU A 23 3.75 5.82 15.07
N GLU A 24 3.03 5.81 16.18
CA GLU A 24 3.19 4.77 17.20
C GLU A 24 2.70 3.40 16.74
N LYS A 25 1.64 3.39 15.94
CA LYS A 25 1.02 2.15 15.51
C LYS A 25 0.33 2.32 14.16
N VAL A 26 0.59 1.40 13.24
CA VAL A 26 -0.04 1.38 11.92
C VAL A 26 -0.63 -0.01 11.69
N ILE A 27 -1.95 -0.06 11.50
CA ILE A 27 -2.69 -1.30 11.30
C ILE A 27 -3.46 -1.22 9.99
N LEU A 28 -3.35 -2.28 9.18
CA LEU A 28 -4.19 -2.47 8.01
C LEU A 28 -5.46 -3.22 8.44
N ALA A 29 -6.63 -2.63 8.19
CA ALA A 29 -7.91 -3.23 8.49
C ALA A 29 -8.61 -3.63 7.19
N PHE A 30 -8.66 -4.92 6.91
CA PHE A 30 -9.29 -5.46 5.71
C PHE A 30 -10.76 -5.77 5.98
N SER A 31 -11.62 -5.38 5.06
CA SER A 31 -13.03 -5.68 5.09
C SER A 31 -13.53 -6.09 3.72
N SER A 32 -14.60 -6.87 3.68
CA SER A 32 -15.26 -7.25 2.43
C SER A 32 -16.71 -7.63 2.70
N LEU A 33 -17.60 -7.30 1.78
CA LEU A 33 -18.99 -7.73 1.81
C LEU A 33 -19.18 -9.15 1.26
N VAL A 34 -18.20 -9.66 0.52
CA VAL A 34 -18.29 -10.91 -0.23
C VAL A 34 -17.30 -11.97 0.26
N TYR A 35 -16.12 -11.56 0.67
CA TYR A 35 -15.01 -12.45 0.99
C TYR A 35 -14.72 -12.48 2.51
N PRO A 36 -14.40 -13.65 3.07
CA PRO A 36 -13.93 -13.71 4.45
C PRO A 36 -12.54 -13.08 4.57
N THR A 37 -12.38 -12.15 5.51
CA THR A 37 -11.09 -11.46 5.70
C THR A 37 -10.28 -12.01 6.87
N GLU A 38 -10.81 -12.97 7.59
CA GLU A 38 -10.20 -13.51 8.82
C GLU A 38 -8.94 -14.35 8.58
N HIS A 39 -8.83 -14.93 7.38
CA HIS A 39 -7.73 -15.83 7.03
C HIS A 39 -6.94 -15.38 5.81
N LEU A 40 -6.94 -14.09 5.55
CA LEU A 40 -6.11 -13.53 4.48
C LEU A 40 -4.63 -13.70 4.82
N ILE A 41 -3.86 -13.97 3.78
CA ILE A 41 -2.40 -13.90 3.86
C ILE A 41 -2.02 -12.56 3.23
N VAL A 42 -1.34 -11.73 3.98
CA VAL A 42 -0.93 -10.40 3.52
C VAL A 42 0.58 -10.37 3.39
N THR A 43 1.05 -10.05 2.20
CA THR A 43 2.47 -9.87 1.92
C THR A 43 2.79 -8.38 1.97
N VAL A 44 3.77 -8.01 2.77
CA VAL A 44 4.22 -6.63 2.93
C VAL A 44 5.69 -6.56 2.57
N ARG A 45 6.01 -5.71 1.59
CA ARG A 45 7.38 -5.54 1.11
C ARG A 45 7.79 -4.08 1.14
N LYS A 46 8.98 -3.83 1.69
CA LYS A 46 9.61 -2.51 1.68
C LYS A 46 11.08 -2.69 1.31
N SER A 47 11.49 -2.13 0.18
CA SER A 47 12.82 -2.35 -0.41
C SER A 47 13.10 -3.86 -0.59
N GLU A 48 14.11 -4.40 0.07
CA GLU A 48 14.46 -5.81 0.01
C GLU A 48 13.82 -6.66 1.11
N SER A 49 13.13 -6.02 2.05
CA SER A 49 12.48 -6.71 3.17
C SER A 49 11.06 -7.09 2.81
N GLU A 50 10.74 -8.37 2.96
CA GLU A 50 9.40 -8.90 2.69
C GLU A 50 8.98 -9.80 3.85
N LYS A 51 7.72 -9.64 4.29
CA LYS A 51 7.11 -10.49 5.31
C LYS A 51 5.71 -10.91 4.92
N TYR A 52 5.33 -12.08 5.40
CA TYR A 52 4.01 -12.65 5.24
C TYR A 52 3.29 -12.60 6.58
N PHE A 53 2.07 -12.07 6.57
CA PHE A 53 1.22 -11.98 7.76
C PHE A 53 -0.06 -12.75 7.53
N ARG A 54 -0.52 -13.47 8.55
CA ARG A 54 -1.89 -13.95 8.58
C ARG A 54 -2.75 -12.90 9.26
N CYS A 55 -3.84 -12.52 8.62
CA CYS A 55 -4.80 -11.62 9.24
C CYS A 55 -5.38 -12.25 10.49
N LYS A 56 -5.48 -11.46 11.54
CA LYS A 56 -6.19 -11.81 12.74
C LYS A 56 -7.36 -10.84 12.85
N ASP A 57 -8.59 -11.37 12.75
CA ASP A 57 -9.81 -10.55 12.71
C ASP A 57 -9.79 -9.47 11.61
N GLY A 58 -9.19 -9.79 10.46
CA GLY A 58 -9.08 -8.86 9.34
C GLY A 58 -8.01 -7.79 9.51
N LYS A 59 -7.18 -7.86 10.54
CA LYS A 59 -6.19 -6.82 10.84
C LYS A 59 -4.75 -7.33 10.78
N VAL A 60 -3.86 -6.47 10.30
CA VAL A 60 -2.42 -6.74 10.23
C VAL A 60 -1.67 -5.52 10.75
N ASP A 61 -0.79 -5.71 11.71
CA ASP A 61 0.06 -4.66 12.24
C ASP A 61 1.33 -4.56 11.39
N ILE A 62 1.52 -3.43 10.73
CA ILE A 62 2.68 -3.16 9.87
C ILE A 62 3.59 -2.07 10.44
N THR A 63 3.47 -1.77 11.71
CA THR A 63 4.23 -0.68 12.36
C THR A 63 5.74 -0.80 12.12
N GLU A 64 6.28 -2.01 12.12
CA GLU A 64 7.71 -2.23 11.89
C GLU A 64 8.21 -1.75 10.53
N PHE A 65 7.34 -1.70 9.51
CA PHE A 65 7.68 -1.19 8.18
C PHE A 65 7.55 0.33 8.07
N CYS A 66 6.92 0.96 9.06
CA CYS A 66 6.60 2.38 9.05
C CYS A 66 7.56 3.23 9.91
N ASN A 67 8.72 2.69 10.28
CA ASN A 67 9.70 3.39 11.09
C ASN A 67 10.58 4.35 10.30
N THR A 68 10.68 4.13 9.01
CA THR A 68 11.47 4.96 8.10
C THR A 68 10.67 5.29 6.86
N ALA A 69 11.00 6.40 6.21
CA ALA A 69 10.37 6.81 4.98
C ALA A 69 10.58 5.80 3.84
N GLY A 70 9.62 5.68 2.96
CA GLY A 70 9.68 4.79 1.80
C GLY A 70 8.31 4.38 1.29
N LEU A 71 8.29 3.48 0.31
CA LEU A 71 7.08 2.87 -0.23
C LEU A 71 6.94 1.44 0.29
N ILE A 72 5.73 1.11 0.72
CA ILE A 72 5.38 -0.22 1.18
C ILE A 72 4.44 -0.85 0.16
N GLU A 73 4.83 -1.98 -0.40
CA GLU A 73 4.00 -2.77 -1.31
C GLU A 73 3.20 -3.79 -0.49
N ILE A 74 1.90 -3.86 -0.76
CA ILE A 74 0.97 -4.72 -0.01
C ILE A 74 0.18 -5.57 -0.99
N THR A 75 0.12 -6.87 -0.74
CA THR A 75 -0.68 -7.82 -1.52
C THR A 75 -1.49 -8.68 -0.55
N ALA A 76 -2.78 -8.80 -0.80
CA ALA A 76 -3.65 -9.66 -0.01
C ALA A 76 -4.02 -10.90 -0.81
N ILE A 77 -3.95 -12.07 -0.19
CA ILE A 77 -4.20 -13.36 -0.82
C ILE A 77 -5.24 -14.12 0.00
N LEU A 78 -6.31 -14.54 -0.64
CA LEU A 78 -7.32 -15.41 -0.05
C LEU A 78 -7.15 -16.82 -0.62
N GLU A 79 -6.72 -17.74 0.22
CA GLU A 79 -6.63 -19.15 -0.14
C GLU A 79 -7.91 -19.87 0.28
N THR A 80 -8.50 -20.59 -0.66
CA THR A 80 -9.62 -21.49 -0.40
C THR A 80 -9.20 -22.92 -0.68
N ARG A 81 -9.69 -23.87 0.12
CA ARG A 81 -9.34 -25.29 -0.01
C ARG A 81 -9.58 -25.80 -1.44
N GLY A 82 -8.49 -26.24 -2.08
CA GLY A 82 -8.55 -26.87 -3.39
C GLY A 82 -8.98 -25.98 -4.54
N GLN A 83 -9.07 -24.66 -4.33
CA GLN A 83 -9.48 -23.70 -5.36
C GLN A 83 -8.45 -22.60 -5.55
N SER A 84 -8.54 -21.93 -6.68
CA SER A 84 -7.67 -20.83 -7.04
C SER A 84 -7.72 -19.71 -6.00
N ALA A 85 -6.58 -19.24 -5.58
CA ALA A 85 -6.47 -18.11 -4.68
C ALA A 85 -6.97 -16.83 -5.36
N LYS A 86 -7.69 -16.00 -4.62
CA LYS A 86 -7.97 -14.64 -5.03
C LYS A 86 -6.84 -13.75 -4.54
N ILE A 87 -6.32 -12.89 -5.43
CA ILE A 87 -5.21 -12.01 -5.12
C ILE A 87 -5.63 -10.56 -5.37
N TRP A 88 -5.39 -9.71 -4.39
CA TRP A 88 -5.60 -8.27 -4.51
C TRP A 88 -4.26 -7.54 -4.40
N GLN A 89 -4.02 -6.69 -5.36
CA GLN A 89 -2.90 -5.75 -5.29
C GLN A 89 -3.40 -4.47 -4.63
N ILE A 90 -2.80 -4.10 -3.51
CA ILE A 90 -3.17 -2.89 -2.79
C ILE A 90 -2.29 -1.73 -3.28
N GLU A 91 -2.86 -0.54 -3.39
CA GLU A 91 -2.08 0.65 -3.72
C GLU A 91 -0.92 0.81 -2.72
N PRO A 92 0.31 1.07 -3.19
CA PRO A 92 1.44 1.21 -2.29
C PRO A 92 1.22 2.29 -1.22
N LEU A 93 1.63 1.97 0.00
CA LEU A 93 1.54 2.90 1.12
C LEU A 93 2.78 3.77 1.18
N ILE A 94 2.58 5.07 1.22
CA ILE A 94 3.66 6.04 1.33
C ILE A 94 3.93 6.33 2.80
N VAL A 95 5.18 6.16 3.22
CA VAL A 95 5.65 6.57 4.54
C VAL A 95 6.59 7.75 4.36
N LYS A 96 6.26 8.88 4.95
CA LYS A 96 7.09 10.09 4.90
C LYS A 96 7.54 10.51 6.28
N GLU A 97 8.64 11.22 6.36
CA GLU A 97 9.10 11.83 7.60
C GLU A 97 8.41 13.16 7.83
N LEU A 98 8.06 13.46 9.10
CA LEU A 98 7.34 14.68 9.46
C LEU A 98 8.07 15.95 9.04
N PHE A 99 9.41 15.95 9.17
CA PHE A 99 10.25 17.08 8.83
C PHE A 99 11.08 16.85 7.56
N GLY A 100 10.81 15.73 6.86
CA GLY A 100 11.50 15.38 5.63
C GLY A 100 10.74 15.85 4.39
N SER A 101 11.47 16.01 3.30
CA SER A 101 10.89 16.24 1.98
C SER A 101 10.64 14.91 1.28
N PHE A 102 9.64 14.84 0.40
CA PHE A 102 9.46 13.71 -0.50
C PHE A 102 10.68 13.46 -1.38
N ASP A 103 11.48 14.50 -1.63
CA ASP A 103 12.68 14.40 -2.46
C ASP A 103 13.80 13.59 -1.80
N THR A 104 13.69 13.28 -0.50
CA THR A 104 14.66 12.43 0.20
C THR A 104 14.38 10.94 0.06
N ILE A 105 13.26 10.56 -0.53
CA ILE A 105 12.84 9.17 -0.71
C ILE A 105 13.08 8.78 -2.16
N PRO A 106 14.08 7.90 -2.48
CA PRO A 106 14.43 7.58 -3.87
C PRO A 106 13.27 7.08 -4.72
N GLU A 107 12.41 6.23 -4.18
CA GLU A 107 11.26 5.68 -4.90
C GLU A 107 10.24 6.78 -5.23
N LEU A 108 10.00 7.70 -4.32
CA LEU A 108 9.08 8.82 -4.54
C LEU A 108 9.65 9.85 -5.50
N VAL A 109 10.97 10.09 -5.47
CA VAL A 109 11.63 10.98 -6.44
C VAL A 109 11.43 10.47 -7.85
N ALA A 110 11.62 9.18 -8.08
CA ALA A 110 11.43 8.57 -9.40
C ALA A 110 9.97 8.72 -9.88
N ILE A 111 8.99 8.40 -9.04
CA ILE A 111 7.56 8.52 -9.36
C ILE A 111 7.19 9.98 -9.66
N ARG A 112 7.68 10.90 -8.85
CA ARG A 112 7.41 12.34 -9.01
C ARG A 112 7.96 12.87 -10.32
N GLN A 113 9.17 12.48 -10.70
CA GLN A 113 9.79 12.87 -11.96
C GLN A 113 8.99 12.35 -13.16
N GLU A 114 8.51 11.13 -13.13
CA GLU A 114 7.64 10.56 -14.16
C GLU A 114 6.34 11.35 -14.30
N LEU A 115 5.70 11.70 -13.18
CA LEU A 115 4.48 12.50 -13.18
C LEU A 115 4.71 13.90 -13.72
N GLU A 116 5.80 14.55 -13.39
CA GLU A 116 6.15 15.87 -13.91
C GLU A 116 6.41 15.83 -15.41
N THR A 117 7.07 14.80 -15.90
CA THR A 117 7.31 14.60 -17.34
C THR A 117 6.00 14.45 -18.09
N VAL A 118 5.08 13.64 -17.58
CA VAL A 118 3.76 13.44 -18.19
C VAL A 118 2.95 14.74 -18.19
N LYS A 119 2.97 15.49 -17.09
CA LYS A 119 2.29 16.80 -17.02
C LYS A 119 2.83 17.80 -18.03
N LYS A 120 4.13 17.88 -18.19
CA LYS A 120 4.76 18.76 -19.20
C LYS A 120 4.35 18.36 -20.61
N ALA A 121 4.37 17.07 -20.94
CA ALA A 121 3.95 16.59 -22.23
C ALA A 121 2.48 16.92 -22.51
N LEU A 122 1.59 16.80 -21.54
CA LEU A 122 0.18 17.16 -21.68
C LEU A 122 -0.01 18.66 -21.88
N ILE A 123 0.74 19.50 -21.18
CA ILE A 123 0.69 20.95 -21.34
C ILE A 123 1.15 21.35 -22.75
N GLU A 124 2.25 20.80 -23.23
CA GLU A 124 2.77 21.07 -24.58
C GLU A 124 1.76 20.68 -25.67
N ILE A 125 1.07 19.56 -25.50
CA ILE A 125 0.02 19.13 -26.43
C ILE A 125 -1.17 20.08 -26.42
N THR A 126 -1.56 20.60 -25.25
CA THR A 126 -2.71 21.48 -25.10
C THR A 126 -2.43 22.94 -25.54
N GLU A 127 -1.20 23.39 -25.49
CA GLU A 127 -0.83 24.74 -25.90
C GLU A 127 -0.65 24.89 -27.42
N VAL A 128 -0.65 23.81 -28.12
CA VAL A 128 -0.61 23.79 -29.59
C VAL A 128 -2.04 23.80 -30.14
#